data_9ec34e0113486db003c07ad63be60f0c
#
_entry.id   9ec34e0113486db003c07ad63be60f0c
#
_cell.length_a   1.000
_cell.length_b   1.000
_cell.length_c   1.000
_cell.angle_alpha   90.00
_cell.angle_beta   90.00
_cell.angle_gamma   90.00
#
_symmetry.space_group_name_H-M   'P 1'
#
loop_
_entity.id
_entity.type
_entity.pdbx_description
1 polymer ?
#
loop_
_entity_poly.entity_id
_entity_poly.type
_entity_poly.pdbx_seq_one_letter_code
_entity_poly.pdbx_strand_id
1 'polypeptide(L)'
;VCLLLRISRTVKFGKSFIICASSLNLGAGEMMIRALVLIVVLFSVSGVKEALADYILPGFSEIKGLEGSFQMQRVSGICPQNRKTRKAPSRYLNKKNPIPLTLENITKGEKLFNQDAKPTACKLCHGAKGNGNGSLARRMDPPPRNFTCAEVMKDLPAGQLFWIIQNGSRGTDMPPHKSTLKPEEIWQLIWFIKGFLRA
;
A
#
# COMPACT_ATOMS: atom_id res chain seq x y z
N VAL A 1 -33.67 32.88 -12.01
CA VAL A 1 -32.82 34.06 -12.09
C VAL A 1 -31.41 33.60 -11.82
N CYS A 2 -30.55 33.62 -12.87
CA CYS A 2 -29.13 33.29 -12.74
C CYS A 2 -28.36 34.53 -12.29
N LEU A 3 -27.76 34.49 -11.12
CA LEU A 3 -26.90 35.55 -10.62
C LEU A 3 -25.43 35.18 -10.90
N LEU A 4 -24.78 35.92 -11.78
CA LEU A 4 -23.37 35.84 -12.07
C LEU A 4 -22.58 36.62 -11.01
N LEU A 5 -21.99 35.95 -10.05
CA LEU A 5 -21.01 36.53 -9.16
C LEU A 5 -19.61 36.35 -9.75
N ARG A 6 -19.08 37.44 -10.33
CA ARG A 6 -17.69 37.53 -10.79
C ARG A 6 -16.81 37.94 -9.63
N ILE A 7 -16.10 37.00 -9.03
CA ILE A 7 -15.05 37.30 -8.04
C ILE A 7 -13.74 37.44 -8.82
N SER A 8 -13.33 38.71 -9.01
CA SER A 8 -12.04 39.05 -9.57
C SER A 8 -11.07 39.26 -8.38
N ARG A 9 -10.17 38.31 -8.16
CA ARG A 9 -8.82 38.52 -7.59
C ARG A 9 -7.95 37.31 -7.92
N THR A 10 -6.97 37.58 -8.71
CA THR A 10 -5.70 36.91 -8.98
C THR A 10 -5.35 35.69 -8.11
N VAL A 11 -5.74 34.51 -8.57
CA VAL A 11 -5.00 33.27 -8.38
C VAL A 11 -5.16 32.47 -9.67
N LYS A 12 -4.05 32.14 -10.30
CA LYS A 12 -3.98 31.34 -11.55
C LYS A 12 -4.47 29.93 -11.28
N PHE A 13 -5.74 29.66 -11.51
CA PHE A 13 -6.27 28.33 -11.83
C PHE A 13 -7.65 28.51 -12.49
N GLY A 14 -7.68 28.38 -13.80
CA GLY A 14 -8.90 28.48 -14.59
C GLY A 14 -9.77 27.23 -14.48
N LYS A 15 -10.81 27.27 -13.68
CA LYS A 15 -12.02 26.45 -13.85
C LYS A 15 -13.21 27.26 -13.32
N SER A 16 -14.08 27.68 -14.25
CA SER A 16 -15.37 28.28 -13.90
C SER A 16 -16.34 27.18 -13.47
N PHE A 17 -16.84 27.27 -12.26
CA PHE A 17 -17.93 26.42 -11.79
C PHE A 17 -19.27 27.18 -11.98
N ILE A 18 -20.15 26.59 -12.76
CA ILE A 18 -21.55 27.06 -12.90
C ILE A 18 -22.39 26.30 -11.89
N ILE A 19 -22.88 27.01 -10.87
CA ILE A 19 -23.87 26.46 -9.93
C ILE A 19 -25.25 26.91 -10.39
N CYS A 20 -26.03 25.98 -10.91
CA CYS A 20 -27.43 26.19 -11.26
C CYS A 20 -28.30 25.85 -10.05
N ALA A 21 -28.87 26.84 -9.39
CA ALA A 21 -29.83 26.63 -8.31
C ALA A 21 -31.24 26.60 -8.89
N SER A 22 -31.84 25.43 -9.02
CA SER A 22 -33.26 25.25 -9.30
C SER A 22 -34.06 25.54 -8.03
N SER A 23 -35.01 26.48 -8.15
CA SER A 23 -35.98 26.81 -7.10
C SER A 23 -36.99 25.68 -6.95
N LEU A 24 -36.86 24.90 -5.89
CA LEU A 24 -37.91 24.00 -5.40
C LEU A 24 -38.38 24.52 -4.04
N ASN A 25 -39.70 24.67 -3.90
CA ASN A 25 -40.38 25.01 -2.63
C ASN A 25 -40.19 23.88 -1.64
N LEU A 26 -39.41 24.09 -0.60
CA LEU A 26 -39.10 23.10 0.44
C LEU A 26 -39.25 23.70 1.83
N GLY A 27 -39.76 22.91 2.77
CA GLY A 27 -40.23 23.30 4.08
C GLY A 27 -39.13 23.77 5.08
N ALA A 28 -39.56 24.24 6.23
CA ALA A 28 -38.77 24.94 7.28
C ALA A 28 -37.44 24.25 7.71
N GLY A 29 -37.28 22.93 7.50
CA GLY A 29 -36.04 22.20 7.83
C GLY A 29 -34.85 22.50 6.90
N GLU A 30 -35.13 22.86 5.64
CA GLU A 30 -34.05 23.16 4.68
C GLU A 30 -33.47 24.58 4.85
N MET A 31 -34.19 25.46 5.44
CA MET A 31 -33.69 26.81 5.74
C MET A 31 -32.59 26.76 6.81
N MET A 32 -32.68 25.84 7.76
CA MET A 32 -31.61 25.60 8.75
C MET A 32 -30.35 24.96 8.14
N ILE A 33 -30.52 24.03 7.22
CA ILE A 33 -29.37 23.37 6.56
C ILE A 33 -28.65 24.37 5.65
N ARG A 34 -29.36 25.22 4.94
CA ARG A 34 -28.76 26.28 4.09
C ARG A 34 -28.04 27.35 4.91
N ALA A 35 -28.56 27.69 6.08
CA ALA A 35 -27.89 28.59 7.02
C ALA A 35 -26.60 27.95 7.56
N LEU A 36 -26.61 26.66 7.91
CA LEU A 36 -25.44 25.92 8.38
C LEU A 36 -24.36 25.80 7.29
N VAL A 37 -24.74 25.51 6.04
CA VAL A 37 -23.81 25.42 4.90
C VAL A 37 -23.20 26.79 4.60
N LEU A 38 -23.98 27.89 4.66
CA LEU A 38 -23.47 29.25 4.49
C LEU A 38 -22.49 29.65 5.62
N ILE A 39 -22.78 29.28 6.85
CA ILE A 39 -21.88 29.49 7.99
C ILE A 39 -20.56 28.73 7.80
N VAL A 40 -20.61 27.44 7.38
CA VAL A 40 -19.42 26.65 7.14
C VAL A 40 -18.59 27.22 5.99
N VAL A 41 -19.21 27.71 4.92
CA VAL A 41 -18.51 28.33 3.79
C VAL A 41 -17.89 29.68 4.16
N LEU A 42 -18.58 30.49 4.96
CA LEU A 42 -18.06 31.78 5.46
C LEU A 42 -16.89 31.58 6.44
N PHE A 43 -16.91 30.54 7.25
CA PHE A 43 -15.79 30.17 8.13
C PHE A 43 -14.58 29.61 7.36
N SER A 44 -14.78 29.09 6.13
CA SER A 44 -13.67 28.57 5.30
C SER A 44 -12.90 29.67 4.55
N VAL A 45 -13.48 30.85 4.40
CA VAL A 45 -12.92 31.95 3.58
C VAL A 45 -12.22 33.04 4.43
N SER A 46 -12.58 33.17 5.68
CA SER A 46 -11.96 34.12 6.59
C SER A 46 -11.01 33.38 7.53
N GLY A 47 -9.70 33.64 7.44
CA GLY A 47 -8.62 33.04 8.19
C GLY A 47 -8.71 32.96 9.74
N VAL A 48 -9.87 32.54 10.25
CA VAL A 48 -10.23 32.42 11.67
C VAL A 48 -9.85 31.04 12.24
N LYS A 49 -9.09 30.23 11.49
CA LYS A 49 -8.67 28.89 11.96
C LYS A 49 -7.71 28.92 13.15
N GLU A 50 -7.03 30.02 13.39
CA GLU A 50 -6.04 30.08 14.48
C GLU A 50 -6.60 30.56 15.82
N ALA A 51 -7.74 31.26 15.83
CA ALA A 51 -8.28 31.85 17.07
C ALA A 51 -9.20 30.91 17.89
N LEU A 52 -9.67 29.80 17.32
CA LEU A 52 -10.55 28.86 18.02
C LEU A 52 -9.79 27.72 18.73
N ALA A 53 -8.54 27.47 18.36
CA ALA A 53 -7.71 26.45 19.00
C ALA A 53 -7.36 26.84 20.46
N ASP A 54 -7.18 28.13 20.73
CA ASP A 54 -6.75 28.59 22.04
C ASP A 54 -7.90 28.71 23.06
N TYR A 55 -9.16 28.64 22.61
CA TYR A 55 -10.32 28.85 23.50
C TYR A 55 -10.93 27.54 24.03
N ILE A 56 -10.66 26.39 23.42
CA ILE A 56 -11.33 25.12 23.74
C ILE A 56 -10.53 24.22 24.69
N LEU A 57 -9.21 24.37 24.75
CA LEU A 57 -8.36 23.55 25.65
C LEU A 57 -7.17 24.36 26.18
N PRO A 58 -7.32 25.10 27.29
CA PRO A 58 -6.18 25.69 28.00
C PRO A 58 -5.36 24.54 28.61
N GLY A 59 -4.19 24.28 28.08
CA GLY A 59 -3.27 23.22 28.55
C GLY A 59 -2.65 22.36 27.45
N PHE A 60 -3.03 22.54 26.19
CA PHE A 60 -2.48 21.73 25.09
C PHE A 60 -1.22 22.35 24.42
N SER A 61 -0.81 23.54 24.85
CA SER A 61 0.33 24.26 24.28
C SER A 61 1.71 23.79 24.80
N GLU A 62 1.73 22.89 25.78
CA GLU A 62 2.99 22.47 26.42
C GLU A 62 3.54 21.14 25.98
N ILE A 63 2.95 20.51 24.94
CA ILE A 63 3.50 19.28 24.33
C ILE A 63 4.36 19.58 23.08
N LYS A 64 5.04 20.72 23.06
CA LYS A 64 6.05 21.02 22.02
C LYS A 64 7.35 20.22 22.16
N GLY A 65 7.47 19.41 23.21
CA GLY A 65 8.66 18.58 23.48
C GLY A 65 8.58 17.13 23.00
N LEU A 66 7.41 16.65 22.51
CA LEU A 66 7.25 15.24 22.10
C LEU A 66 7.16 15.04 20.58
N GLU A 67 7.45 16.03 19.76
CA GLU A 67 7.69 15.85 18.33
C GLU A 67 9.05 15.21 18.03
N GLY A 68 9.82 14.88 19.07
CA GLY A 68 10.98 14.01 19.01
C GLY A 68 10.55 12.58 18.73
N SER A 69 10.50 12.19 17.45
CA SER A 69 10.73 10.82 16.95
C SER A 69 9.75 9.72 17.33
N PHE A 70 8.43 9.91 17.32
CA PHE A 70 7.58 8.81 16.86
C PHE A 70 7.45 8.87 15.32
N GLN A 71 8.52 9.13 14.66
CA GLN A 71 8.70 8.66 13.32
C GLN A 71 8.74 7.14 13.44
N MET A 72 7.57 6.53 13.35
CA MET A 72 7.46 5.16 12.88
C MET A 72 8.22 5.18 11.56
N GLN A 73 9.51 4.88 11.62
CA GLN A 73 10.27 4.57 10.43
C GLN A 73 9.44 3.48 9.76
N ARG A 74 8.70 3.86 8.74
CA ARG A 74 8.31 2.92 7.70
C ARG A 74 9.64 2.39 7.24
N VAL A 75 10.04 1.25 7.79
CA VAL A 75 11.15 0.50 7.24
C VAL A 75 10.63 0.07 5.88
N SER A 76 10.78 0.98 4.90
CA SER A 76 10.66 0.60 3.50
C SER A 76 11.64 -0.53 3.34
N GLY A 77 11.17 -1.69 2.85
CA GLY A 77 12.00 -2.87 2.77
C GLY A 77 13.35 -2.49 2.18
N ILE A 78 14.42 -2.94 2.81
CA ILE A 78 15.79 -2.61 2.40
C ILE A 78 15.95 -2.90 0.91
N CYS A 79 16.46 -1.94 0.15
CA CYS A 79 16.79 -2.07 -1.27
C CYS A 79 18.01 -1.20 -1.60
N PRO A 80 19.08 -1.74 -2.20
CA PRO A 80 19.30 -3.16 -2.48
C PRO A 80 19.52 -4.00 -1.22
N GLN A 81 19.11 -5.27 -1.27
CA GLN A 81 19.38 -6.22 -0.19
C GLN A 81 20.67 -6.98 -0.47
N ASN A 82 21.63 -6.93 0.44
CA ASN A 82 22.79 -7.81 0.40
C ASN A 82 22.36 -9.22 0.86
N ARG A 83 22.19 -10.14 -0.10
CA ARG A 83 21.70 -11.49 0.17
C ARG A 83 22.56 -12.57 -0.47
N LYS A 84 22.93 -13.56 0.33
CA LYS A 84 23.57 -14.80 -0.13
C LYS A 84 22.50 -15.90 -0.24
N THR A 85 21.67 -15.84 -1.30
CA THR A 85 20.67 -16.89 -1.53
C THR A 85 21.32 -18.06 -2.27
N ARG A 86 21.09 -19.29 -1.76
CA ARG A 86 21.56 -20.50 -2.44
C ARG A 86 21.02 -20.57 -3.86
N LYS A 87 21.91 -20.80 -4.81
CA LYS A 87 21.57 -20.99 -6.22
C LYS A 87 20.86 -22.31 -6.42
N ALA A 88 19.73 -22.29 -7.15
CA ALA A 88 19.05 -23.51 -7.54
C ALA A 88 19.90 -24.36 -8.49
N PRO A 89 19.74 -25.69 -8.48
CA PRO A 89 20.36 -26.55 -9.50
C PRO A 89 19.98 -26.09 -10.92
N SER A 90 20.87 -26.29 -11.88
CA SER A 90 20.69 -25.83 -13.29
C SER A 90 19.36 -26.27 -13.90
N ARG A 91 18.92 -27.50 -13.60
CA ARG A 91 17.61 -28.02 -14.04
C ARG A 91 16.41 -27.20 -13.61
N TYR A 92 16.54 -26.37 -12.53
CA TYR A 92 15.51 -25.44 -12.09
C TYR A 92 15.72 -24.05 -12.67
N LEU A 93 16.96 -23.55 -12.73
CA LEU A 93 17.27 -22.20 -13.18
C LEU A 93 16.71 -21.92 -14.57
N ASN A 94 16.78 -22.88 -15.47
CA ASN A 94 16.32 -22.78 -16.85
C ASN A 94 14.78 -22.95 -16.99
N LYS A 95 14.07 -23.28 -15.92
CA LYS A 95 12.62 -23.43 -15.98
C LYS A 95 11.94 -22.09 -16.14
N LYS A 96 11.18 -21.96 -17.21
CA LYS A 96 10.19 -20.90 -17.37
C LYS A 96 8.90 -21.28 -16.65
N ASN A 97 8.07 -20.30 -16.31
CA ASN A 97 6.75 -20.59 -15.77
C ASN A 97 5.90 -21.30 -16.85
N PRO A 98 5.44 -22.53 -16.62
CA PRO A 98 4.70 -23.30 -17.62
C PRO A 98 3.22 -22.91 -17.73
N ILE A 99 2.68 -22.20 -16.74
CA ILE A 99 1.29 -21.77 -16.77
C ILE A 99 1.17 -20.38 -17.38
N PRO A 100 0.07 -20.08 -18.11
CA PRO A 100 -0.08 -18.79 -18.77
C PRO A 100 -0.25 -17.65 -17.77
N LEU A 101 0.21 -16.47 -18.16
CA LEU A 101 0.02 -15.22 -17.40
C LEU A 101 -1.40 -14.71 -17.65
N THR A 102 -2.35 -15.15 -16.81
CA THR A 102 -3.75 -14.74 -16.85
C THR A 102 -4.12 -14.07 -15.55
N LEU A 103 -5.17 -13.23 -15.57
CA LEU A 103 -5.72 -12.61 -14.36
C LEU A 103 -6.12 -13.67 -13.34
N GLU A 104 -6.73 -14.76 -13.78
CA GLU A 104 -7.12 -15.88 -12.93
C GLU A 104 -5.91 -16.48 -12.18
N ASN A 105 -4.82 -16.79 -12.88
CA ASN A 105 -3.62 -17.34 -12.26
C ASN A 105 -2.94 -16.34 -11.30
N ILE A 106 -2.96 -15.04 -11.62
CA ILE A 106 -2.46 -14.00 -10.72
C ILE A 106 -3.31 -13.94 -9.46
N THR A 107 -4.64 -13.93 -9.58
CA THR A 107 -5.58 -13.87 -8.44
C THR A 107 -5.45 -15.10 -7.53
N LYS A 108 -5.28 -16.31 -8.11
CA LYS A 108 -4.99 -17.52 -7.32
C LYS A 108 -3.66 -17.37 -6.56
N GLY A 109 -2.62 -16.87 -7.21
CA GLY A 109 -1.33 -16.58 -6.58
C GLY A 109 -1.43 -15.52 -5.46
N GLU A 110 -2.23 -14.48 -5.67
CA GLU A 110 -2.53 -13.47 -4.67
C GLU A 110 -3.19 -14.05 -3.42
N LYS A 111 -4.20 -14.90 -3.62
CA LYS A 111 -4.91 -15.56 -2.53
C LYS A 111 -3.98 -16.46 -1.72
N LEU A 112 -3.13 -17.24 -2.39
CA LEU A 112 -2.09 -18.05 -1.73
C LEU A 112 -1.12 -17.16 -0.93
N PHE A 113 -0.64 -16.07 -1.51
CA PHE A 113 0.29 -15.15 -0.87
C PHE A 113 -0.31 -14.50 0.40
N ASN A 114 -1.56 -14.08 0.31
CA ASN A 114 -2.21 -13.33 1.36
C ASN A 114 -2.85 -14.18 2.46
N GLN A 115 -3.28 -15.42 2.15
CA GLN A 115 -4.17 -16.18 3.05
C GLN A 115 -3.86 -17.68 3.10
N ASP A 116 -3.81 -18.38 1.97
CA ASP A 116 -4.00 -19.82 1.91
C ASP A 116 -2.70 -20.63 2.06
N ALA A 117 -1.52 -20.04 1.80
CA ALA A 117 -0.26 -20.75 1.95
C ALA A 117 -0.03 -21.24 3.38
N LYS A 118 0.35 -22.51 3.51
CA LYS A 118 0.65 -23.16 4.79
C LYS A 118 2.16 -23.46 4.88
N PRO A 119 2.74 -23.49 6.08
CA PRO A 119 2.14 -23.29 7.41
C PRO A 119 1.75 -21.84 7.72
N THR A 120 2.24 -20.87 6.91
CA THR A 120 2.11 -19.44 7.18
C THR A 120 1.90 -18.71 5.87
N ALA A 121 0.95 -17.77 5.82
CA ALA A 121 0.73 -16.91 4.66
C ALA A 121 1.99 -16.07 4.38
N CYS A 122 2.39 -16.00 3.11
CA CYS A 122 3.64 -15.36 2.68
C CYS A 122 3.75 -13.89 3.11
N LYS A 123 2.60 -13.16 3.12
CA LYS A 123 2.56 -11.76 3.53
C LYS A 123 3.00 -11.51 4.96
N LEU A 124 2.90 -12.49 5.86
CA LEU A 124 3.28 -12.30 7.26
C LEU A 124 4.78 -12.06 7.41
N CYS A 125 5.59 -12.61 6.51
CA CYS A 125 7.03 -12.35 6.44
C CYS A 125 7.36 -11.31 5.36
N HIS A 126 6.83 -11.49 4.14
CA HIS A 126 7.18 -10.67 2.98
C HIS A 126 6.42 -9.33 2.88
N GLY A 127 5.42 -9.10 3.77
CA GLY A 127 4.56 -7.92 3.73
C GLY A 127 3.46 -8.01 2.66
N ALA A 128 2.30 -7.42 2.90
CA ALA A 128 1.20 -7.42 1.94
C ALA A 128 1.55 -6.70 0.62
N LYS A 129 2.50 -5.76 0.66
CA LYS A 129 3.05 -5.06 -0.50
C LYS A 129 4.31 -5.73 -1.06
N GLY A 130 4.70 -6.91 -0.58
CA GLY A 130 5.87 -7.63 -1.03
C GLY A 130 7.21 -6.97 -0.70
N ASN A 131 7.24 -5.97 0.16
CA ASN A 131 8.43 -5.16 0.48
C ASN A 131 9.35 -5.76 1.55
N GLY A 132 9.08 -6.98 2.02
CA GLY A 132 9.88 -7.64 3.06
C GLY A 132 9.53 -7.23 4.50
N ASN A 133 8.52 -6.37 4.70
CA ASN A 133 8.13 -5.83 6.01
C ASN A 133 6.84 -6.45 6.55
N GLY A 134 6.74 -7.77 6.55
CA GLY A 134 5.64 -8.46 7.21
C GLY A 134 5.71 -8.34 8.73
N SER A 135 4.61 -8.67 9.40
CA SER A 135 4.51 -8.60 10.87
C SER A 135 5.56 -9.48 11.58
N LEU A 136 5.99 -10.57 10.94
CA LEU A 136 7.00 -11.49 11.47
C LEU A 136 8.44 -11.09 11.08
N ALA A 137 8.61 -10.17 10.10
CA ALA A 137 9.92 -9.83 9.55
C ALA A 137 10.91 -9.23 10.55
N ARG A 138 10.43 -8.56 11.61
CA ARG A 138 11.26 -7.82 12.57
C ARG A 138 12.27 -8.69 13.33
N ARG A 139 12.02 -10.00 13.41
CA ARG A 139 12.87 -10.95 14.16
C ARG A 139 13.70 -11.84 13.24
N MET A 140 13.66 -11.59 11.93
CA MET A 140 14.31 -12.44 10.95
C MET A 140 15.66 -11.88 10.51
N ASP A 141 16.69 -12.68 10.61
CA ASP A 141 18.02 -12.40 10.11
C ASP A 141 18.51 -13.60 9.23
N PRO A 142 18.73 -13.39 7.94
CA PRO A 142 18.51 -12.17 7.18
C PRO A 142 17.01 -11.83 6.98
N PRO A 143 16.67 -10.54 6.79
CA PRO A 143 15.28 -10.12 6.60
C PRO A 143 14.66 -10.76 5.36
N PRO A 144 13.33 -10.91 5.30
CA PRO A 144 12.65 -11.47 4.13
C PRO A 144 12.97 -10.71 2.85
N ARG A 145 12.96 -11.40 1.70
CA ARG A 145 13.22 -10.77 0.42
C ARG A 145 12.18 -9.69 0.12
N ASN A 146 12.68 -8.51 -0.26
CA ASN A 146 11.88 -7.43 -0.82
C ASN A 146 11.63 -7.69 -2.31
N PHE A 147 10.38 -8.02 -2.66
CA PHE A 147 9.98 -8.29 -4.04
C PHE A 147 9.78 -7.03 -4.88
N THR A 148 9.70 -5.86 -4.24
CA THR A 148 9.59 -4.57 -4.93
C THR A 148 10.97 -4.00 -5.32
N CYS A 149 12.06 -4.61 -4.85
CA CYS A 149 13.41 -4.17 -5.13
C CYS A 149 13.89 -4.69 -6.49
N ALA A 150 13.97 -3.81 -7.48
CA ALA A 150 14.36 -4.18 -8.84
C ALA A 150 15.77 -4.78 -8.91
N GLU A 151 16.71 -4.26 -8.12
CA GLU A 151 18.11 -4.70 -8.11
C GLU A 151 18.29 -6.17 -7.71
N VAL A 152 17.37 -6.71 -6.93
CA VAL A 152 17.43 -8.11 -6.50
C VAL A 152 16.43 -9.02 -7.20
N MET A 153 15.49 -8.46 -7.95
CA MET A 153 14.37 -9.22 -8.52
C MET A 153 14.32 -9.25 -10.04
N LYS A 154 14.83 -8.21 -10.75
CA LYS A 154 14.72 -8.10 -12.22
C LYS A 154 15.34 -9.29 -12.95
N ASP A 155 16.52 -9.71 -12.51
CA ASP A 155 17.30 -10.77 -13.14
C ASP A 155 17.10 -12.14 -12.47
N LEU A 156 16.17 -12.23 -11.50
CA LEU A 156 15.94 -13.46 -10.77
C LEU A 156 15.08 -14.44 -11.60
N PRO A 157 15.63 -15.60 -12.01
CA PRO A 157 14.87 -16.56 -12.79
C PRO A 157 13.63 -17.07 -12.07
N ALA A 158 12.55 -17.30 -12.82
CA ALA A 158 11.33 -17.89 -12.25
C ALA A 158 11.60 -19.29 -11.63
N GLY A 159 12.48 -20.07 -12.26
CA GLY A 159 12.89 -21.36 -11.72
C GLY A 159 13.67 -21.27 -10.40
N GLN A 160 14.43 -20.19 -10.17
CA GLN A 160 15.07 -19.93 -8.89
C GLN A 160 14.02 -19.66 -7.80
N LEU A 161 13.01 -18.85 -8.09
CA LEU A 161 11.89 -18.59 -7.18
C LEU A 161 11.13 -19.88 -6.87
N PHE A 162 10.82 -20.67 -7.91
CA PHE A 162 10.15 -21.96 -7.75
C PHE A 162 10.91 -22.87 -6.79
N TRP A 163 12.22 -23.02 -7.01
CA TRP A 163 13.04 -23.89 -6.19
C TRP A 163 13.11 -23.43 -4.73
N ILE A 164 13.24 -22.13 -4.48
CA ILE A 164 13.27 -21.57 -3.12
C ILE A 164 11.92 -21.76 -2.42
N ILE A 165 10.80 -21.49 -3.08
CA ILE A 165 9.47 -21.70 -2.49
C ILE A 165 9.28 -23.18 -2.15
N GLN A 166 9.66 -24.07 -3.06
CA GLN A 166 9.50 -25.51 -2.87
C GLN A 166 10.35 -26.05 -1.72
N ASN A 167 11.61 -25.61 -1.60
CA ASN A 167 12.60 -26.22 -0.70
C ASN A 167 12.93 -25.36 0.54
N GLY A 168 12.35 -24.16 0.64
CA GLY A 168 12.73 -23.19 1.64
C GLY A 168 14.09 -22.54 1.36
N SER A 169 14.48 -21.61 2.21
CA SER A 169 15.77 -20.92 2.13
C SER A 169 16.63 -21.30 3.33
N ARG A 170 17.50 -22.28 3.14
CA ARG A 170 18.38 -22.78 4.21
C ARG A 170 19.20 -21.64 4.84
N GLY A 171 19.26 -21.60 6.17
CA GLY A 171 19.91 -20.53 6.92
C GLY A 171 19.05 -19.27 7.08
N THR A 172 17.76 -19.39 6.81
CA THR A 172 16.77 -18.34 7.05
C THR A 172 15.47 -18.96 7.58
N ASP A 173 14.54 -18.12 8.04
CA ASP A 173 13.24 -18.58 8.56
C ASP A 173 12.23 -18.95 7.46
N MET A 174 12.60 -18.90 6.18
CA MET A 174 11.70 -19.27 5.09
C MET A 174 11.51 -20.78 5.01
N PRO A 175 10.32 -21.31 5.32
CA PRO A 175 10.06 -22.75 5.33
C PRO A 175 9.94 -23.32 3.91
N PRO A 176 10.10 -24.65 3.75
CA PRO A 176 9.78 -25.34 2.51
C PRO A 176 8.26 -25.51 2.35
N HIS A 177 7.76 -25.29 1.14
CA HIS A 177 6.33 -25.47 0.80
C HIS A 177 6.06 -26.69 -0.08
N LYS A 178 7.03 -27.58 -0.27
CA LYS A 178 6.88 -28.77 -1.12
C LYS A 178 5.72 -29.68 -0.72
N SER A 179 5.47 -29.81 0.59
CA SER A 179 4.42 -30.66 1.15
C SER A 179 3.06 -29.96 1.26
N THR A 180 3.01 -28.63 1.14
CA THR A 180 1.82 -27.82 1.39
C THR A 180 1.28 -27.10 0.16
N LEU A 181 2.08 -26.99 -0.90
CA LEU A 181 1.69 -26.36 -2.14
C LEU A 181 1.98 -27.30 -3.33
N LYS A 182 1.02 -27.38 -4.24
CA LYS A 182 1.19 -28.06 -5.52
C LYS A 182 2.16 -27.26 -6.41
N PRO A 183 2.86 -27.91 -7.35
CA PRO A 183 3.73 -27.20 -8.29
C PRO A 183 3.03 -26.06 -9.05
N GLU A 184 1.80 -26.26 -9.46
CA GLU A 184 0.99 -25.26 -10.13
C GLU A 184 0.75 -24.01 -9.24
N GLU A 185 0.41 -24.22 -7.98
CA GLU A 185 0.20 -23.14 -7.00
C GLU A 185 1.48 -22.32 -6.78
N ILE A 186 2.64 -22.96 -6.76
CA ILE A 186 3.94 -22.26 -6.71
C ILE A 186 4.14 -21.38 -7.95
N TRP A 187 3.76 -21.86 -9.14
CA TRP A 187 3.86 -21.08 -10.36
C TRP A 187 2.87 -19.89 -10.40
N GLN A 188 1.68 -20.06 -9.84
CA GLN A 188 0.71 -18.97 -9.64
C GLN A 188 1.25 -17.90 -8.68
N LEU A 189 1.83 -18.32 -7.54
CA LEU A 189 2.54 -17.42 -6.63
C LEU A 189 3.64 -16.62 -7.32
N ILE A 190 4.42 -17.24 -8.20
CA ILE A 190 5.51 -16.56 -8.91
C ILE A 190 4.98 -15.48 -9.85
N TRP A 191 3.84 -15.69 -10.52
CA TRP A 191 3.21 -14.63 -11.32
C TRP A 191 2.82 -13.44 -10.47
N PHE A 192 2.20 -13.68 -9.32
CA PHE A 192 1.83 -12.61 -8.39
C PHE A 192 3.06 -11.89 -7.84
N ILE A 193 4.06 -12.62 -7.35
CA ILE A 193 5.30 -12.05 -6.80
C ILE A 193 6.04 -11.17 -7.82
N LYS A 194 6.12 -11.60 -9.08
CA LYS A 194 6.75 -10.79 -10.14
C LYS A 194 5.93 -9.53 -10.49
N GLY A 195 4.65 -9.50 -10.14
CA GLY A 195 3.79 -8.33 -10.27
C GLY A 195 4.24 -7.15 -9.40
N PHE A 196 4.84 -7.38 -8.24
CA PHE A 196 5.34 -6.32 -7.35
C PHE A 196 6.42 -5.42 -7.96
N LEU A 197 7.11 -5.87 -9.03
CA LEU A 197 8.08 -5.05 -9.75
C LEU A 197 7.42 -4.03 -10.69
N ARG A 198 6.13 -4.18 -10.99
CA ARG A 198 5.40 -3.38 -11.97
C ARG A 198 4.45 -2.36 -11.32
N ALA A 199 4.35 -2.41 -9.99
CA ALA A 199 3.42 -1.60 -9.21
C ALA A 199 4.11 -0.26 -8.75
#